data_983ee4d3a83c3489550630cc9eb485bf
#
_entry.id   983ee4d3a83c3489550630cc9eb485bf
#
_cell.length_a   1.000
_cell.length_b   1.000
_cell.length_c   1.000
_cell.angle_alpha   90.00
_cell.angle_beta   90.00
_cell.angle_gamma   90.00
#
_symmetry.space_group_name_H-M   'P 1'
#
loop_
_entity.id
_entity.type
_entity.pdbx_description
1 polymer ?
#
loop_
_entity_poly.entity_id
_entity_poly.type
_entity_poly.pdbx_seq_one_letter_code
_entity_poly.pdbx_strand_id
1 'polypeptide(L)'
;QALGEQIGTQLAAGDVVALHGELGSGKTTLIQGIARGLGRNSGVVKSPTFVLMREYPGDPPLVHIDGYRLEGASAVAWLDVDLMFSPSKITLIEWAERFGDVLPPEHLAVHMTHASVNRRRLRVGGTGPRAAAIIAQLRAALPESRSDVAGD
;
A
#
# COMPACT_ATOMS: atom_id res chain seq x y z
N GLN A 1 11.24 5.50 4.37
CA GLN A 1 11.45 5.35 2.92
C GLN A 1 12.10 4.01 2.56
N ALA A 2 13.10 3.56 3.33
CA ALA A 2 13.80 2.29 3.02
C ALA A 2 12.86 1.08 3.01
N LEU A 3 11.89 1.01 3.92
CA LEU A 3 10.90 -0.08 3.92
C LEU A 3 10.03 -0.02 2.67
N GLY A 4 9.58 1.17 2.28
CA GLY A 4 8.80 1.35 1.06
C GLY A 4 9.56 0.87 -0.18
N GLU A 5 10.83 1.21 -0.29
CA GLU A 5 11.67 0.75 -1.40
C GLU A 5 11.80 -0.77 -1.41
N GLN A 6 12.01 -1.39 -0.24
CA GLN A 6 12.07 -2.84 -0.13
C GLN A 6 10.75 -3.51 -0.54
N ILE A 7 9.62 -2.96 -0.12
CA ILE A 7 8.32 -3.47 -0.56
C ILE A 7 8.22 -3.36 -2.08
N GLY A 8 8.56 -2.20 -2.65
CA GLY A 8 8.49 -1.96 -4.09
C GLY A 8 9.27 -2.98 -4.91
N THR A 9 10.47 -3.37 -4.46
CA THR A 9 11.28 -4.36 -5.17
C THR A 9 10.65 -5.75 -5.22
N GLN A 10 9.69 -6.04 -4.33
CA GLN A 10 9.03 -7.34 -4.26
C GLN A 10 7.70 -7.40 -5.02
N LEU A 11 7.16 -6.26 -5.43
CA LEU A 11 5.83 -6.22 -6.05
C LEU A 11 5.86 -6.63 -7.52
N ALA A 12 4.79 -7.30 -7.94
CA ALA A 12 4.56 -7.74 -9.30
C ALA A 12 3.12 -7.45 -9.72
N ALA A 13 2.84 -7.58 -11.00
CA ALA A 13 1.48 -7.39 -11.54
C ALA A 13 0.46 -8.26 -10.78
N GLY A 14 -0.66 -7.66 -10.43
CA GLY A 14 -1.72 -8.31 -9.65
C GLY A 14 -1.60 -8.09 -8.14
N ASP A 15 -0.48 -7.59 -7.64
CA ASP A 15 -0.31 -7.33 -6.22
C ASP A 15 -1.12 -6.10 -5.78
N VAL A 16 -1.71 -6.20 -4.59
CA VAL A 16 -2.45 -5.11 -3.94
C VAL A 16 -1.81 -4.84 -2.59
N VAL A 17 -1.51 -3.57 -2.33
CA VAL A 17 -1.01 -3.12 -1.04
C VAL A 17 -2.05 -2.20 -0.40
N ALA A 18 -2.60 -2.64 0.72
CA ALA A 18 -3.60 -1.90 1.48
C ALA A 18 -2.93 -1.17 2.65
N LEU A 19 -3.04 0.15 2.67
CA LEU A 19 -2.43 1.01 3.67
C LEU A 19 -3.49 1.49 4.65
N HIS A 20 -3.26 1.23 5.92
CA HIS A 20 -4.11 1.62 7.04
C HIS A 20 -3.35 2.56 7.95
N GLY A 21 -4.01 3.56 8.48
CA GLY A 21 -3.39 4.49 9.41
C GLY A 21 -4.07 5.84 9.44
N GLU A 22 -3.78 6.61 10.47
CA GLU A 22 -4.35 7.93 10.65
C GLU A 22 -3.78 8.95 9.66
N LEU A 23 -4.50 10.05 9.47
CA LEU A 23 -4.03 11.19 8.71
C LEU A 23 -2.69 11.67 9.28
N GLY A 24 -1.72 11.94 8.41
CA GLY A 24 -0.39 12.34 8.83
C GLY A 24 0.52 11.20 9.28
N SER A 25 0.09 9.95 9.16
CA SER A 25 0.91 8.79 9.52
C SER A 25 2.09 8.54 8.59
N GLY A 26 2.13 9.18 7.42
CA GLY A 26 3.20 9.02 6.43
C GLY A 26 2.88 8.03 5.32
N LYS A 27 1.61 7.71 5.09
CA LYS A 27 1.19 6.79 4.04
C LYS A 27 1.68 7.22 2.65
N THR A 28 1.58 8.51 2.34
CA THR A 28 2.05 9.05 1.06
C THR A 28 3.57 8.89 0.92
N THR A 29 4.33 9.14 1.99
CA THR A 29 5.78 8.93 1.98
C THR A 29 6.14 7.47 1.74
N LEU A 30 5.40 6.54 2.33
CA LEU A 30 5.59 5.11 2.11
C LEU A 30 5.32 4.74 0.65
N ILE A 31 4.23 5.26 0.07
CA ILE A 31 3.88 5.01 -1.34
C ILE A 31 4.95 5.55 -2.28
N GLN A 32 5.49 6.73 -1.98
CA GLN A 32 6.62 7.28 -2.75
C GLN A 32 7.86 6.38 -2.68
N GLY A 33 8.13 5.80 -1.50
CA GLY A 33 9.19 4.81 -1.34
C GLY A 33 8.96 3.56 -2.17
N ILE A 34 7.73 3.04 -2.15
CA ILE A 34 7.33 1.88 -2.97
C ILE A 34 7.54 2.18 -4.46
N ALA A 35 7.14 3.36 -4.92
CA ALA A 35 7.33 3.78 -6.30
C ALA A 35 8.82 3.79 -6.69
N ARG A 36 9.69 4.27 -5.81
CA ARG A 36 11.14 4.23 -6.05
C ARG A 36 11.65 2.80 -6.15
N GLY A 37 11.19 1.90 -5.27
CA GLY A 37 11.53 0.48 -5.34
C GLY A 37 11.10 -0.18 -6.64
N LEU A 38 10.03 0.33 -7.25
CA LEU A 38 9.58 -0.11 -8.58
C LEU A 38 10.31 0.60 -9.74
N GLY A 39 11.32 1.42 -9.44
CA GLY A 39 12.04 2.17 -10.46
C GLY A 39 11.29 3.38 -11.00
N ARG A 40 10.26 3.87 -10.27
CA ARG A 40 9.46 5.02 -10.68
C ARG A 40 9.99 6.30 -10.03
N ASN A 41 9.78 7.43 -10.69
CA ASN A 41 10.11 8.73 -10.12
C ASN A 41 9.12 9.06 -8.99
N SER A 42 9.59 9.05 -7.75
CA SER A 42 8.76 9.30 -6.57
C SER A 42 8.17 10.73 -6.53
N GLY A 43 8.79 11.68 -7.20
CA GLY A 43 8.29 13.06 -7.27
C GLY A 43 7.01 13.20 -8.07
N VAL A 44 6.69 12.23 -8.92
CA VAL A 44 5.45 12.19 -9.71
C VAL A 44 4.29 11.65 -8.88
N VAL A 45 4.59 10.83 -7.87
CA VAL A 45 3.55 10.19 -7.05
C VAL A 45 3.07 11.18 -5.99
N LYS A 46 1.80 11.57 -6.09
CA LYS A 46 1.13 12.46 -5.16
C LYS A 46 -0.15 11.79 -4.66
N SER A 47 -0.58 12.17 -3.46
CA SER A 47 -1.86 11.67 -2.97
C SER A 47 -3.00 12.11 -3.88
N PRO A 48 -3.88 11.18 -4.33
CA PRO A 48 -5.02 11.51 -5.18
C PRO A 48 -6.23 12.01 -4.37
N THR A 49 -6.03 12.85 -3.35
CA THR A 49 -7.08 13.25 -2.40
C THR A 49 -8.31 13.88 -3.07
N PHE A 50 -8.12 14.59 -4.17
CA PHE A 50 -9.22 15.20 -4.93
C PHE A 50 -9.72 14.31 -6.08
N VAL A 51 -8.93 13.30 -6.44
CA VAL A 51 -9.26 12.31 -7.46
C VAL A 51 -9.08 10.95 -6.79
N LEU A 52 -10.14 10.16 -6.71
CA LEU A 52 -10.12 8.88 -6.02
C LEU A 52 -8.98 7.97 -6.47
N MET A 53 -8.66 7.98 -7.76
CA MET A 53 -7.69 7.05 -8.35
C MET A 53 -6.81 7.76 -9.36
N ARG A 54 -5.52 7.42 -9.36
CA ARG A 54 -4.55 7.80 -10.39
C ARG A 54 -3.82 6.56 -10.89
N GLU A 55 -3.55 6.54 -12.18
CA GLU A 55 -2.72 5.53 -12.79
C GLU A 55 -1.41 6.14 -13.29
N TYR A 56 -0.31 5.48 -12.96
CA TYR A 56 1.03 5.87 -13.41
C TYR A 56 1.53 4.83 -14.41
N PRO A 57 1.90 5.26 -15.63
CA PRO A 57 2.37 4.32 -16.65
C PRO A 57 3.67 3.65 -16.24
N GLY A 58 3.84 2.44 -16.74
CA GLY A 58 5.04 1.63 -16.51
C GLY A 58 4.73 0.17 -16.78
N ASP A 59 5.70 -0.69 -16.51
CA ASP A 59 5.57 -2.13 -16.68
C ASP A 59 5.91 -2.85 -15.36
N PRO A 60 4.90 -3.26 -14.59
CA PRO A 60 3.45 -3.04 -14.79
C PRO A 60 3.01 -1.62 -14.41
N PRO A 61 1.85 -1.14 -14.90
CA PRO A 61 1.28 0.12 -14.46
C PRO A 61 0.99 0.11 -12.95
N LEU A 62 1.08 1.29 -12.33
CA LEU A 62 0.83 1.48 -10.91
C LEU A 62 -0.47 2.26 -10.73
N VAL A 63 -1.42 1.71 -9.98
CA VAL A 63 -2.68 2.36 -9.60
C VAL A 63 -2.58 2.80 -8.16
N HIS A 64 -2.84 4.09 -7.92
CA HIS A 64 -2.86 4.68 -6.58
C HIS A 64 -4.26 5.17 -6.27
N ILE A 65 -4.86 4.65 -5.21
CA ILE A 65 -6.22 4.92 -4.79
C ILE A 65 -6.21 5.53 -3.40
N ASP A 66 -7.03 6.57 -3.18
CA ASP A 66 -7.19 7.18 -1.87
C ASP A 66 -8.66 7.14 -1.45
N GLY A 67 -8.98 6.39 -0.42
CA GLY A 67 -10.32 6.25 0.12
C GLY A 67 -10.72 7.29 1.16
N TYR A 68 -9.91 8.33 1.37
CA TYR A 68 -10.14 9.32 2.43
C TYR A 68 -11.55 9.93 2.38
N ARG A 69 -12.08 10.17 1.18
CA ARG A 69 -13.38 10.80 0.98
C ARG A 69 -14.54 9.82 0.77
N LEU A 70 -14.26 8.52 0.80
CA LEU A 70 -15.33 7.53 0.72
C LEU A 70 -16.09 7.47 2.04
N GLU A 71 -17.39 7.68 1.99
CA GLU A 71 -18.28 7.60 3.14
C GLU A 71 -19.37 6.57 2.89
N GLY A 72 -19.29 5.45 3.62
CA GLY A 72 -20.29 4.43 3.63
C GLY A 72 -20.29 3.48 2.44
N ALA A 73 -21.05 2.41 2.58
CA ALA A 73 -21.11 1.33 1.60
C ALA A 73 -21.69 1.76 0.25
N SER A 74 -22.56 2.78 0.22
CA SER A 74 -23.14 3.26 -1.03
C SER A 74 -22.13 3.95 -1.94
N ALA A 75 -21.13 4.64 -1.37
CA ALA A 75 -20.06 5.25 -2.17
C ALA A 75 -19.19 4.18 -2.81
N VAL A 76 -18.90 3.10 -2.08
CA VAL A 76 -18.09 1.99 -2.57
C VAL A 76 -18.78 1.24 -3.72
N ALA A 77 -20.11 1.17 -3.71
CA ALA A 77 -20.88 0.46 -4.74
C ALA A 77 -20.72 1.06 -6.15
N TRP A 78 -20.28 2.32 -6.25
CA TRP A 78 -20.07 2.99 -7.54
C TRP A 78 -18.67 2.81 -8.12
N LEU A 79 -17.80 2.09 -7.41
CA LEU A 79 -16.41 1.89 -7.83
C LEU A 79 -16.30 0.81 -8.90
N ASP A 80 -15.44 1.05 -9.87
CA ASP A 80 -15.07 0.05 -10.88
C ASP A 80 -13.97 -0.84 -10.30
N VAL A 81 -14.38 -1.95 -9.70
CA VAL A 81 -13.48 -2.88 -9.01
C VAL A 81 -12.49 -3.54 -9.98
N ASP A 82 -12.92 -3.85 -11.20
CA ASP A 82 -12.05 -4.48 -12.20
C ASP A 82 -10.94 -3.53 -12.66
N LEU A 83 -11.25 -2.25 -12.77
CA LEU A 83 -10.25 -1.24 -13.10
C LEU A 83 -9.29 -1.00 -11.93
N MET A 84 -9.80 -0.97 -10.72
CA MET A 84 -9.01 -0.73 -9.50
C MET A 84 -8.06 -1.86 -9.19
N PHE A 85 -8.50 -3.11 -9.32
CA PHE A 85 -7.76 -4.31 -8.91
C PHE A 85 -7.42 -5.20 -10.09
N SER A 86 -6.91 -4.61 -11.16
CA SER A 86 -6.54 -5.34 -12.36
C SER A 86 -5.37 -6.31 -12.10
N PRO A 87 -5.44 -7.57 -12.60
CA PRO A 87 -4.34 -8.52 -12.46
C PRO A 87 -3.09 -8.14 -13.25
N SER A 88 -3.19 -7.16 -14.15
CA SER A 88 -2.05 -6.67 -14.94
C SER A 88 -1.37 -5.45 -14.34
N LYS A 89 -1.86 -4.96 -13.19
CA LYS A 89 -1.38 -3.73 -12.56
C LYS A 89 -1.01 -3.98 -11.10
N ILE A 90 -0.22 -3.08 -10.54
CA ILE A 90 0.03 -3.01 -9.10
C ILE A 90 -0.91 -1.95 -8.52
N THR A 91 -1.60 -2.26 -7.43
CA THR A 91 -2.56 -1.34 -6.81
C THR A 91 -2.11 -0.99 -5.38
N LEU A 92 -1.99 0.31 -5.10
CA LEU A 92 -1.71 0.83 -3.77
C LEU A 92 -2.92 1.62 -3.29
N ILE A 93 -3.43 1.29 -2.10
CA ILE A 93 -4.65 1.90 -1.57
C ILE A 93 -4.36 2.57 -0.24
N GLU A 94 -4.64 3.88 -0.14
CA GLU A 94 -4.69 4.61 1.13
C GLU A 94 -6.13 4.58 1.68
N TRP A 95 -6.27 4.58 3.02
CA TRP A 95 -7.55 4.46 3.70
C TRP A 95 -8.30 3.19 3.30
N ALA A 96 -7.55 2.09 3.26
CA ALA A 96 -8.06 0.81 2.80
C ALA A 96 -9.25 0.30 3.60
N GLU A 97 -9.36 0.69 4.87
CA GLU A 97 -10.49 0.35 5.74
C GLU A 97 -11.83 0.87 5.22
N ARG A 98 -11.80 1.89 4.36
CA ARG A 98 -13.01 2.46 3.75
C ARG A 98 -13.62 1.59 2.67
N PHE A 99 -12.85 0.62 2.16
CA PHE A 99 -13.28 -0.22 1.03
C PHE A 99 -13.99 -1.50 1.48
N GLY A 100 -13.82 -1.91 2.74
CA GLY A 100 -14.52 -3.08 3.28
C GLY A 100 -14.31 -4.33 2.44
N ASP A 101 -15.42 -5.01 2.09
CA ASP A 101 -15.41 -6.26 1.34
C ASP A 101 -15.00 -6.11 -0.13
N VAL A 102 -14.87 -4.89 -0.63
CA VAL A 102 -14.41 -4.61 -1.99
C VAL A 102 -12.91 -4.90 -2.13
N LEU A 103 -12.14 -4.82 -1.05
CA LEU A 103 -10.74 -5.21 -1.07
C LEU A 103 -10.60 -6.67 -1.50
N PRO A 104 -9.67 -6.98 -2.43
CA PRO A 104 -9.38 -8.36 -2.75
C PRO A 104 -9.01 -9.15 -1.50
N PRO A 105 -9.46 -10.41 -1.36
CA PRO A 105 -9.13 -11.22 -0.18
C PRO A 105 -7.62 -11.45 -0.02
N GLU A 106 -6.88 -11.48 -1.11
CA GLU A 106 -5.43 -11.58 -1.08
C GLU A 106 -4.79 -10.21 -1.29
N HIS A 107 -4.11 -9.70 -0.28
CA HIS A 107 -3.40 -8.43 -0.34
C HIS A 107 -2.35 -8.32 0.76
N LEU A 108 -1.35 -7.48 0.52
CA LEU A 108 -0.41 -7.06 1.55
C LEU A 108 -1.04 -5.90 2.33
N ALA A 109 -1.05 -5.99 3.66
CA ALA A 109 -1.59 -4.93 4.52
C ALA A 109 -0.47 -4.28 5.32
N VAL A 110 -0.42 -2.95 5.30
CA VAL A 110 0.54 -2.18 6.08
C VAL A 110 -0.23 -1.25 7.01
N HIS A 111 -0.05 -1.45 8.31
CA HIS A 111 -0.67 -0.61 9.35
C HIS A 111 0.40 0.35 9.90
N MET A 112 0.10 1.64 9.83
CA MET A 112 1.00 2.70 10.28
C MET A 112 0.42 3.42 11.47
N THR A 113 1.21 3.53 12.54
CA THR A 113 0.83 4.28 13.74
C THR A 113 1.98 5.18 14.18
N HIS A 114 1.64 6.28 14.85
CA HIS A 114 2.63 7.11 15.50
C HIS A 114 3.13 6.42 16.78
N ALA A 115 4.42 6.18 16.86
CA ALA A 115 5.05 5.70 18.10
C ALA A 115 5.57 6.86 18.96
N SER A 116 6.03 7.94 18.32
CA SER A 116 6.41 9.21 18.94
C SER A 116 6.39 10.32 17.90
N VAL A 117 6.74 11.55 18.27
CA VAL A 117 6.75 12.70 17.34
C VAL A 117 7.57 12.40 16.07
N ASN A 118 8.69 11.67 16.22
CA ASN A 118 9.61 11.40 15.11
C ASN A 118 9.67 9.93 14.70
N ARG A 119 8.83 9.07 15.28
CA ARG A 119 8.83 7.63 15.00
C ARG A 119 7.47 7.15 14.54
N ARG A 120 7.51 6.24 13.60
CA ARG A 120 6.33 5.53 13.09
C ARG A 120 6.51 4.04 13.34
N ARG A 121 5.45 3.38 13.76
CA ARG A 121 5.40 1.93 13.83
C ARG A 121 4.68 1.41 12.61
N LEU A 122 5.31 0.45 11.95
CA LEU A 122 4.76 -0.20 10.77
C LEU A 122 4.55 -1.67 11.07
N ARG A 123 3.33 -2.14 10.89
CA ARG A 123 3.02 -3.56 10.99
C ARG A 123 2.62 -4.04 9.60
N VAL A 124 3.41 -4.98 9.06
CA VAL A 124 3.19 -5.56 7.74
C VAL A 124 2.59 -6.93 7.91
N GLY A 125 1.45 -7.15 7.30
CA GLY A 125 0.74 -8.41 7.30
C GLY A 125 0.05 -8.62 5.98
N GLY A 126 -0.97 -9.47 5.96
CA GLY A 126 -1.76 -9.69 4.76
C GLY A 126 -2.30 -11.10 4.71
N THR A 127 -2.98 -11.40 3.62
CA THR A 127 -3.60 -12.70 3.37
C THR A 127 -3.16 -13.24 2.03
N GLY A 128 -3.02 -14.56 1.96
CA GLY A 128 -2.66 -15.28 0.76
C GLY A 128 -1.17 -15.56 0.62
N PRO A 129 -0.81 -16.50 -0.28
CA PRO A 129 0.57 -16.94 -0.46
C PRO A 129 1.48 -15.82 -0.98
N ARG A 130 0.96 -14.89 -1.76
CA ARG A 130 1.75 -13.79 -2.30
C ARG A 130 2.19 -12.83 -1.19
N ALA A 131 1.28 -12.46 -0.29
CA ALA A 131 1.60 -11.63 0.87
C ALA A 131 2.62 -12.33 1.78
N ALA A 132 2.45 -13.61 2.03
CA ALA A 132 3.39 -14.41 2.83
C ALA A 132 4.79 -14.41 2.22
N ALA A 133 4.91 -14.55 0.91
CA ALA A 133 6.19 -14.52 0.21
C ALA A 133 6.88 -13.16 0.33
N ILE A 134 6.13 -12.08 0.16
CA ILE A 134 6.66 -10.71 0.31
C ILE A 134 7.17 -10.48 1.73
N ILE A 135 6.39 -10.87 2.74
CA ILE A 135 6.76 -10.71 4.15
C ILE A 135 8.05 -11.47 4.45
N ALA A 136 8.19 -12.70 3.95
CA ALA A 136 9.40 -13.48 4.13
C ALA A 136 10.63 -12.79 3.55
N GLN A 137 10.51 -12.21 2.35
CA GLN A 137 11.60 -11.45 1.73
C GLN A 137 11.94 -10.18 2.51
N LEU A 138 10.94 -9.48 3.02
CA LEU A 138 11.17 -8.30 3.85
C LEU A 138 11.93 -8.63 5.14
N ARG A 139 11.60 -9.74 5.79
CA ARG A 139 12.31 -10.20 6.98
C ARG A 139 13.77 -10.51 6.69
N ALA A 140 14.05 -11.12 5.54
CA ALA A 140 15.41 -11.43 5.13
C ALA A 140 16.23 -10.19 4.79
N ALA A 141 15.59 -9.13 4.27
CA ALA A 141 16.25 -7.91 3.82
C ALA A 141 16.46 -6.86 4.92
N LEU A 142 15.68 -6.92 6.01
CA LEU A 142 15.74 -5.92 7.07
C LEU A 142 16.59 -6.41 8.24
N PRO A 143 17.44 -5.56 8.83
CA PRO A 143 18.24 -5.94 9.99
C PRO A 143 17.34 -6.24 11.21
N GLU A 144 17.75 -7.20 12.04
CA GLU A 144 17.00 -7.62 13.24
C GLU A 144 16.63 -6.50 14.19
N SER A 145 17.47 -5.46 14.27
CA SER A 145 17.22 -4.29 15.13
C SER A 145 16.01 -3.45 14.71
N ARG A 146 15.40 -3.75 13.56
CA ARG A 146 14.18 -3.11 13.06
C ARG A 146 12.97 -4.05 13.02
N SER A 147 13.14 -5.26 13.52
CA SER A 147 12.10 -6.26 13.58
C SER A 147 11.14 -6.11 14.77
N ASP A 148 11.17 -5.00 15.46
CA ASP A 148 10.03 -4.58 16.31
C ASP A 148 8.77 -4.29 15.50
N VAL A 149 8.81 -4.77 14.29
CA VAL A 149 7.60 -4.98 13.52
C VAL A 149 7.06 -6.31 13.96
N ALA A 150 6.56 -6.33 15.13
CA ALA A 150 6.07 -7.46 15.41
C ALA A 150 5.07 -7.91 15.90
N GLY A 151 4.79 -8.61 15.71
CA GLY A 151 4.04 -9.70 16.12
C GLY A 151 3.25 -9.44 17.36
N ASP A 152 2.16 -9.34 17.39
CA ASP A 152 1.08 -9.94 18.17
C ASP A 152 -0.24 -9.47 17.61
#